data_6cd4ef2f412d5140ff3965c227222df5
#
_entry.id   6cd4ef2f412d5140ff3965c227222df5
#
_cell.length_a   1.000
_cell.length_b   1.000
_cell.length_c   1.000
_cell.angle_alpha   90.00
_cell.angle_beta   90.00
_cell.angle_gamma   90.00
#
_symmetry.space_group_name_H-M   'P 1'
#
loop_
_entity.id
_entity.type
_entity.pdbx_description
1 polymer ?
#
loop_
_entity_poly.entity_id
_entity_poly.type
_entity_poly.pdbx_seq_one_letter_code
_entity_poly.pdbx_strand_id
1 'polypeptide(L)'
;ELEKVHCKLIKAYLEQLSSLGRMPSYINGIIKSMVNDNIDLTLEELKFLYEIDGQIIGFGYGKDPRIEEIKRKRNERRDYSLIFNVKEEEVALSQKEWLNNPKKFKALPGNIDLGSLTSAEGLIFPKQVGGNLELDNLVTTEGLVLPESIGGSIDLRSLTSADGLVLPKQLGGGIDLRSLTSADGLVLPQHIGGNIFLRHLTSADGLVLPQHVGGDIDLRSLASADGLVLPKQLGGRIDLRSLTSADGLVLPQHVGGNIDLRSLASADGLILPQHVGNSIDLSSLTSADGLVLPKQLGGGI
;
A
#
# COMPACT_ATOMS: atom_id res chain seq x y z
N GLU A 1 15.81 6.20 -33.88
CA GLU A 1 14.40 6.49 -34.20
C GLU A 1 13.46 5.33 -33.79
N LEU A 2 13.84 4.07 -33.99
CA LEU A 2 13.07 2.89 -33.54
C LEU A 2 12.90 2.86 -32.02
N GLU A 3 13.93 3.22 -31.24
CA GLU A 3 13.87 3.30 -29.75
C GLU A 3 12.86 4.35 -29.27
N LYS A 4 12.80 5.52 -29.92
CA LYS A 4 11.83 6.58 -29.59
C LYS A 4 10.38 6.17 -29.89
N VAL A 5 10.18 5.35 -30.92
CA VAL A 5 8.86 4.81 -31.28
C VAL A 5 8.44 3.73 -30.28
N HIS A 6 9.35 2.86 -29.83
CA HIS A 6 9.09 1.86 -28.78
C HIS A 6 8.70 2.50 -27.44
N CYS A 7 9.46 3.48 -26.95
CA CYS A 7 9.13 4.21 -25.72
C CYS A 7 7.79 4.95 -25.80
N LYS A 8 7.43 5.54 -26.96
CA LYS A 8 6.11 6.18 -27.15
C LYS A 8 4.97 5.17 -27.16
N LEU A 9 5.18 4.00 -27.78
CA LEU A 9 4.19 2.92 -27.81
C LEU A 9 3.97 2.31 -26.41
N ILE A 10 5.04 2.09 -25.63
CA ILE A 10 4.96 1.60 -24.25
C ILE A 10 4.26 2.64 -23.37
N LYS A 11 4.57 3.93 -23.53
CA LYS A 11 3.95 5.02 -22.75
C LYS A 11 2.46 5.20 -23.06
N ALA A 12 2.08 5.23 -24.33
CA ALA A 12 0.68 5.28 -24.76
C ALA A 12 -0.11 4.04 -24.32
N TYR A 13 0.58 2.92 -24.19
CA TYR A 13 0.02 1.66 -23.76
C TYR A 13 -0.16 1.57 -22.23
N LEU A 14 0.80 2.08 -21.44
CA LEU A 14 0.66 2.23 -19.99
C LEU A 14 -0.50 3.16 -19.64
N GLU A 15 -0.72 4.22 -20.42
CA GLU A 15 -1.88 5.11 -20.28
C GLU A 15 -3.20 4.41 -20.64
N GLN A 16 -3.22 3.50 -21.62
CA GLN A 16 -4.40 2.69 -21.96
C GLN A 16 -4.65 1.54 -20.97
N LEU A 17 -3.62 0.93 -20.39
CA LEU A 17 -3.77 -0.13 -19.37
C LEU A 17 -4.35 0.39 -18.06
N SER A 18 -4.02 1.60 -17.66
CA SER A 18 -4.60 2.24 -16.48
C SER A 18 -6.12 2.46 -16.63
N SER A 19 -6.62 2.53 -17.87
CA SER A 19 -8.04 2.77 -18.17
C SER A 19 -8.86 1.50 -18.50
N LEU A 20 -8.25 0.37 -18.90
CA LEU A 20 -8.98 -0.76 -19.49
C LEU A 20 -8.67 -2.16 -18.90
N GLY A 21 -7.65 -2.32 -18.06
CA GLY A 21 -7.31 -3.63 -17.41
C GLY A 21 -7.03 -4.80 -18.37
N ARG A 22 -6.70 -4.59 -19.66
CA ARG A 22 -6.51 -5.66 -20.65
C ARG A 22 -5.31 -5.42 -21.58
N MET A 23 -4.53 -6.46 -21.82
CA MET A 23 -3.37 -6.47 -22.73
C MET A 23 -3.73 -6.86 -24.19
N PRO A 24 -3.43 -6.07 -25.23
CA PRO A 24 -3.56 -6.47 -26.63
C PRO A 24 -2.43 -7.41 -27.12
N SER A 25 -2.76 -8.25 -28.11
CA SER A 25 -1.88 -9.31 -28.65
C SER A 25 -0.63 -8.84 -29.41
N TYR A 26 -0.55 -7.57 -29.82
CA TYR A 26 0.62 -7.05 -30.57
C TYR A 26 1.87 -6.80 -29.70
N ILE A 27 1.72 -6.75 -28.37
CA ILE A 27 2.83 -6.67 -27.41
C ILE A 27 3.72 -7.91 -27.45
N ASN A 28 3.17 -9.06 -27.87
CA ASN A 28 3.97 -10.27 -28.10
C ASN A 28 5.18 -10.04 -29.00
N GLY A 29 5.06 -9.17 -30.00
CA GLY A 29 6.17 -8.80 -30.91
C GLY A 29 7.22 -7.94 -30.23
N ILE A 30 6.81 -6.96 -29.44
CA ILE A 30 7.69 -6.03 -28.73
C ILE A 30 8.46 -6.74 -27.63
N ILE A 31 7.79 -7.53 -26.80
CA ILE A 31 8.41 -8.32 -25.73
C ILE A 31 9.39 -9.35 -26.31
N LYS A 32 9.04 -10.04 -27.41
CA LYS A 32 9.97 -10.97 -28.07
C LYS A 32 11.20 -10.29 -28.64
N SER A 33 11.09 -9.09 -29.19
CA SER A 33 12.26 -8.36 -29.71
C SER A 33 13.17 -7.91 -28.55
N MET A 34 12.63 -7.44 -27.43
CA MET A 34 13.39 -7.06 -26.23
C MET A 34 14.19 -8.22 -25.63
N VAL A 35 13.69 -9.45 -25.76
CA VAL A 35 14.35 -10.67 -25.22
C VAL A 35 15.46 -11.18 -26.15
N ASN A 36 15.27 -11.08 -27.47
CA ASN A 36 16.20 -11.68 -28.45
C ASN A 36 17.45 -10.82 -28.71
N ASP A 37 17.40 -9.51 -28.48
CA ASP A 37 18.43 -8.59 -28.96
C ASP A 37 19.38 -8.07 -27.86
N ASN A 38 19.34 -8.65 -26.65
CA ASN A 38 20.18 -8.22 -25.51
C ASN A 38 20.11 -6.71 -25.24
N ILE A 39 18.94 -6.10 -25.50
CA ILE A 39 18.71 -4.66 -25.38
C ILE A 39 18.71 -4.27 -23.90
N ASP A 40 19.48 -3.26 -23.53
CA ASP A 40 19.44 -2.66 -22.21
C ASP A 40 18.09 -1.95 -22.02
N LEU A 41 17.29 -2.45 -21.09
CA LEU A 41 16.01 -1.83 -20.73
C LEU A 41 16.23 -0.56 -19.92
N THR A 42 15.39 0.43 -20.15
CA THR A 42 15.33 1.64 -19.31
C THR A 42 14.85 1.29 -17.89
N LEU A 43 15.08 2.18 -16.94
CA LEU A 43 14.62 1.99 -15.56
C LEU A 43 13.10 1.79 -15.48
N GLU A 44 12.32 2.52 -16.29
CA GLU A 44 10.85 2.39 -16.32
C GLU A 44 10.41 1.04 -16.90
N GLU A 45 11.10 0.56 -17.94
CA GLU A 45 10.84 -0.76 -18.53
C GLU A 45 11.22 -1.89 -17.58
N LEU A 46 12.31 -1.75 -16.83
CA LEU A 46 12.69 -2.69 -15.78
C LEU A 46 11.67 -2.72 -14.66
N LYS A 47 11.24 -1.56 -14.14
CA LYS A 47 10.19 -1.48 -13.11
C LYS A 47 8.90 -2.13 -13.58
N PHE A 48 8.51 -1.91 -14.83
CA PHE A 48 7.36 -2.57 -15.43
C PHE A 48 7.56 -4.09 -15.50
N LEU A 49 8.67 -4.59 -16.07
CA LEU A 49 8.95 -6.01 -16.21
C LEU A 49 8.97 -6.74 -14.85
N TYR A 50 9.53 -6.09 -13.83
CA TYR A 50 9.62 -6.64 -12.48
C TYR A 50 8.42 -6.32 -11.59
N GLU A 51 7.36 -5.72 -12.18
CA GLU A 51 6.09 -5.43 -11.52
C GLU A 51 6.25 -4.56 -10.24
N ILE A 52 7.23 -3.65 -10.24
CA ILE A 52 7.54 -2.78 -9.08
C ILE A 52 6.39 -1.79 -8.81
N ASP A 53 5.82 -1.22 -9.86
CA ASP A 53 4.76 -0.20 -9.74
C ASP A 53 3.34 -0.81 -9.81
N GLY A 54 3.22 -2.14 -10.01
CA GLY A 54 1.94 -2.85 -10.04
C GLY A 54 2.00 -4.16 -10.82
N GLN A 55 1.06 -5.06 -10.51
CA GLN A 55 0.99 -6.36 -11.16
C GLN A 55 0.52 -6.27 -12.62
N ILE A 56 1.16 -7.04 -13.49
CA ILE A 56 0.75 -7.21 -14.89
C ILE A 56 -0.28 -8.34 -14.96
N ILE A 57 -1.55 -7.97 -15.18
CA ILE A 57 -2.65 -8.93 -15.28
C ILE A 57 -2.75 -9.44 -16.72
N GLY A 58 -2.57 -10.75 -16.90
CA GLY A 58 -2.75 -11.43 -18.19
C GLY A 58 -4.22 -11.77 -18.49
N PHE A 59 -4.46 -12.40 -19.64
CA PHE A 59 -5.77 -12.93 -19.98
C PHE A 59 -6.23 -13.97 -18.96
N GLY A 60 -7.36 -13.77 -18.29
CA GLY A 60 -7.95 -14.70 -17.33
C GLY A 60 -7.65 -14.40 -15.87
N TYR A 61 -7.30 -13.16 -15.51
CA TYR A 61 -7.05 -12.69 -14.12
C TYR A 61 -5.82 -13.29 -13.40
N GLY A 62 -4.93 -13.99 -14.13
CA GLY A 62 -3.65 -14.50 -13.60
C GLY A 62 -2.45 -13.71 -14.09
N LYS A 63 -1.29 -13.94 -13.47
CA LYS A 63 0.00 -13.42 -13.97
C LYS A 63 0.26 -13.92 -15.39
N ASP A 64 0.79 -13.06 -16.25
CA ASP A 64 1.18 -13.45 -17.60
C ASP A 64 2.44 -14.34 -17.55
N PRO A 65 2.38 -15.62 -17.95
CA PRO A 65 3.52 -16.55 -17.85
C PRO A 65 4.72 -16.12 -18.69
N ARG A 66 4.53 -15.25 -19.68
CA ARG A 66 5.60 -14.72 -20.52
C ARG A 66 6.53 -13.80 -19.77
N ILE A 67 6.03 -13.07 -18.76
CA ILE A 67 6.85 -12.22 -17.89
C ILE A 67 7.93 -13.05 -17.19
N GLU A 68 7.56 -14.19 -16.63
CA GLU A 68 8.52 -15.09 -15.97
C GLU A 68 9.51 -15.72 -16.98
N GLU A 69 9.08 -16.01 -18.21
CA GLU A 69 9.98 -16.49 -19.26
C GLU A 69 11.04 -15.45 -19.63
N ILE A 70 10.64 -14.16 -19.68
CA ILE A 70 11.55 -13.05 -19.97
C ILE A 70 12.54 -12.88 -18.83
N LYS A 71 12.07 -12.83 -17.58
CA LYS A 71 12.92 -12.67 -16.39
C LYS A 71 14.00 -13.77 -16.32
N ARG A 72 13.65 -15.04 -16.61
CA ARG A 72 14.59 -16.17 -16.61
C ARG A 72 15.75 -16.03 -17.59
N LYS A 73 15.62 -15.22 -18.65
CA LYS A 73 16.66 -14.98 -19.65
C LYS A 73 17.55 -13.79 -19.32
N ARG A 74 17.24 -13.06 -18.25
CA ARG A 74 17.95 -11.85 -17.83
C ARG A 74 18.83 -12.08 -16.61
N ASN A 75 19.77 -11.18 -16.37
CA ASN A 75 20.52 -11.12 -15.12
C ASN A 75 19.68 -10.31 -14.10
N GLU A 76 18.85 -11.02 -13.33
CA GLU A 76 17.97 -10.41 -12.33
C GLU A 76 18.72 -9.51 -11.34
N ARG A 77 19.92 -9.92 -10.90
CA ARG A 77 20.70 -9.15 -9.94
C ARG A 77 21.14 -7.82 -10.52
N ARG A 78 21.58 -7.80 -11.78
CA ARG A 78 21.92 -6.59 -12.52
C ARG A 78 20.70 -5.70 -12.69
N ASP A 79 19.57 -6.26 -13.10
CA ASP A 79 18.34 -5.50 -13.31
C ASP A 79 17.86 -4.86 -12.01
N TYR A 80 17.83 -5.61 -10.90
CA TYR A 80 17.48 -5.06 -9.60
C TYR A 80 18.51 -4.04 -9.08
N SER A 81 19.79 -4.19 -9.42
CA SER A 81 20.79 -3.18 -9.05
C SER A 81 20.50 -1.82 -9.68
N LEU A 82 20.00 -1.81 -10.91
CA LEU A 82 19.55 -0.59 -11.62
C LEU A 82 18.26 -0.03 -10.99
N ILE A 83 17.27 -0.90 -10.70
CA ILE A 83 15.99 -0.50 -10.09
C ILE A 83 16.20 0.15 -8.73
N PHE A 84 17.04 -0.44 -7.87
CA PHE A 84 17.30 0.03 -6.50
C PHE A 84 18.46 1.04 -6.40
N ASN A 85 19.15 1.32 -7.52
CA ASN A 85 20.32 2.20 -7.56
C ASN A 85 21.39 1.81 -6.53
N VAL A 86 21.77 0.54 -6.54
CA VAL A 86 22.83 -0.06 -5.71
C VAL A 86 23.78 -0.84 -6.58
N LYS A 87 24.92 -1.28 -6.03
CA LYS A 87 25.81 -2.18 -6.76
C LYS A 87 25.20 -3.58 -6.89
N GLU A 88 25.56 -4.28 -7.97
CA GLU A 88 25.04 -5.62 -8.23
C GLU A 88 25.34 -6.59 -7.06
N GLU A 89 26.53 -6.52 -6.48
CA GLU A 89 26.92 -7.33 -5.31
C GLU A 89 26.18 -6.99 -4.00
N GLU A 90 25.47 -5.85 -3.96
CA GLU A 90 24.68 -5.37 -2.81
C GLU A 90 23.19 -5.75 -2.89
N VAL A 91 22.78 -6.47 -3.95
CA VAL A 91 21.42 -7.00 -4.10
C VAL A 91 21.37 -8.44 -3.60
N ALA A 92 20.50 -8.74 -2.65
CA ALA A 92 20.14 -10.11 -2.28
C ALA A 92 18.92 -10.55 -3.08
N LEU A 93 18.98 -11.68 -3.79
CA LEU A 93 17.83 -12.18 -4.55
C LEU A 93 16.85 -13.01 -3.70
N SER A 94 17.21 -13.30 -2.44
CA SER A 94 16.34 -14.01 -1.51
C SER A 94 16.62 -13.64 -0.06
N GLN A 95 15.63 -13.85 0.80
CA GLN A 95 15.79 -13.69 2.25
C GLN A 95 16.91 -14.56 2.81
N LYS A 96 17.05 -15.79 2.33
CA LYS A 96 18.14 -16.70 2.76
C LYS A 96 19.51 -16.14 2.44
N GLU A 97 19.67 -15.55 1.26
CA GLU A 97 20.94 -14.91 0.87
C GLU A 97 21.27 -13.72 1.76
N TRP A 98 20.26 -12.86 2.01
CA TRP A 98 20.42 -11.72 2.91
C TRP A 98 20.80 -12.15 4.33
N LEU A 99 20.10 -13.13 4.92
CA LEU A 99 20.37 -13.62 6.29
C LEU A 99 21.76 -14.18 6.46
N ASN A 100 22.39 -14.74 5.40
CA ASN A 100 23.76 -15.23 5.47
C ASN A 100 24.79 -14.10 5.63
N ASN A 101 24.51 -12.88 5.16
CA ASN A 101 25.39 -11.73 5.30
C ASN A 101 24.60 -10.41 5.27
N PRO A 102 23.84 -10.08 6.35
CA PRO A 102 22.95 -8.94 6.37
C PRO A 102 23.65 -7.59 6.11
N LYS A 103 24.90 -7.44 6.55
CA LYS A 103 25.67 -6.19 6.40
C LYS A 103 26.09 -5.90 4.96
N LYS A 104 26.15 -6.94 4.11
CA LYS A 104 26.57 -6.80 2.71
C LYS A 104 25.48 -6.18 1.86
N PHE A 105 24.22 -6.60 2.06
CA PHE A 105 23.14 -6.33 1.15
C PHE A 105 22.38 -5.05 1.51
N LYS A 106 22.15 -4.21 0.52
CA LYS A 106 21.40 -2.95 0.64
C LYS A 106 20.00 -3.02 0.06
N ALA A 107 19.74 -3.98 -0.83
CA ALA A 107 18.46 -4.19 -1.46
C ALA A 107 18.05 -5.67 -1.49
N LEU A 108 16.76 -5.93 -1.29
CA LEU A 108 16.13 -7.23 -1.45
C LEU A 108 14.80 -7.01 -2.19
N PRO A 109 14.66 -7.50 -3.43
CA PRO A 109 13.47 -7.28 -4.25
C PRO A 109 12.23 -8.02 -3.76
N GLY A 110 12.40 -9.14 -3.08
CA GLY A 110 11.30 -9.99 -2.59
C GLY A 110 10.77 -9.59 -1.21
N ASN A 111 9.96 -10.47 -0.65
CA ASN A 111 9.44 -10.35 0.71
C ASN A 111 10.49 -10.75 1.75
N ILE A 112 10.35 -10.18 2.94
CA ILE A 112 11.04 -10.60 4.16
C ILE A 112 9.99 -11.10 5.13
N ASP A 113 10.00 -12.40 5.40
CA ASP A 113 9.12 -13.04 6.38
C ASP A 113 9.92 -13.37 7.65
N LEU A 114 9.67 -12.61 8.69
CA LEU A 114 10.22 -12.76 10.04
C LEU A 114 9.10 -12.83 11.08
N GLY A 115 7.92 -13.29 10.67
CA GLY A 115 6.74 -13.37 11.52
C GLY A 115 6.90 -14.22 12.78
N SER A 116 7.91 -15.07 12.85
CA SER A 116 8.25 -15.82 14.09
C SER A 116 9.04 -15.01 15.12
N LEU A 117 9.56 -13.83 14.77
CA LEU A 117 10.39 -13.03 15.67
C LEU A 117 9.54 -12.19 16.62
N THR A 118 9.88 -12.22 17.90
CA THR A 118 9.30 -11.40 18.97
C THR A 118 10.16 -10.22 19.38
N SER A 119 11.42 -10.16 18.92
CA SER A 119 12.36 -9.05 19.13
C SER A 119 13.14 -8.77 17.85
N ALA A 120 13.45 -7.51 17.61
CA ALA A 120 14.28 -7.06 16.49
C ALA A 120 15.73 -6.77 16.90
N GLU A 121 16.15 -7.13 18.12
CA GLU A 121 17.49 -6.85 18.63
C GLU A 121 18.57 -7.50 17.74
N GLY A 122 19.52 -6.68 17.30
CA GLY A 122 20.61 -7.12 16.44
C GLY A 122 20.25 -7.38 14.97
N LEU A 123 18.99 -7.20 14.58
CA LEU A 123 18.55 -7.38 13.20
C LEU A 123 18.97 -6.20 12.32
N ILE A 124 19.60 -6.50 11.20
CA ILE A 124 20.06 -5.49 10.23
C ILE A 124 19.33 -5.73 8.91
N PHE A 125 18.37 -4.87 8.61
CA PHE A 125 17.63 -4.92 7.35
C PHE A 125 18.45 -4.33 6.17
N PRO A 126 18.16 -4.76 4.93
CA PRO A 126 18.55 -4.01 3.74
C PRO A 126 17.88 -2.64 3.76
N LYS A 127 18.50 -1.64 3.13
CA LYS A 127 17.92 -0.29 3.07
C LYS A 127 16.60 -0.24 2.28
N GLN A 128 16.48 -1.12 1.29
CA GLN A 128 15.34 -1.18 0.38
C GLN A 128 14.81 -2.61 0.29
N VAL A 129 13.52 -2.78 0.52
CA VAL A 129 12.79 -4.04 0.37
C VAL A 129 11.72 -3.84 -0.70
N GLY A 130 11.74 -4.64 -1.76
CA GLY A 130 10.79 -4.50 -2.88
C GLY A 130 9.42 -5.13 -2.59
N GLY A 131 9.37 -6.13 -1.73
CA GLY A 131 8.15 -6.83 -1.33
C GLY A 131 7.63 -6.42 0.04
N ASN A 132 6.89 -7.32 0.68
CA ASN A 132 6.36 -7.15 2.03
C ASN A 132 7.41 -7.40 3.11
N LEU A 133 7.21 -6.80 4.26
CA LEU A 133 7.95 -7.06 5.48
C LEU A 133 6.98 -7.57 6.56
N GLU A 134 7.08 -8.87 6.89
CA GLU A 134 6.25 -9.53 7.88
C GLU A 134 7.00 -9.58 9.23
N LEU A 135 6.46 -8.90 10.25
CA LEU A 135 6.93 -8.81 11.63
C LEU A 135 5.76 -8.97 12.61
N ASP A 136 4.82 -9.84 12.26
CA ASP A 136 3.50 -9.94 12.87
C ASP A 136 3.51 -10.38 14.35
N ASN A 137 4.57 -10.98 14.86
CA ASN A 137 4.74 -11.30 16.28
C ASN A 137 5.64 -10.34 17.06
N LEU A 138 6.13 -9.27 16.42
CA LEU A 138 6.95 -8.27 17.09
C LEU A 138 6.08 -7.44 18.05
N VAL A 139 6.43 -7.43 19.35
CA VAL A 139 5.63 -6.77 20.40
C VAL A 139 6.22 -5.44 20.88
N THR A 140 7.49 -5.16 20.54
CA THR A 140 8.22 -3.94 20.92
C THR A 140 9.03 -3.40 19.74
N THR A 141 9.25 -2.10 19.73
CA THR A 141 10.09 -1.40 18.77
C THR A 141 11.57 -1.40 19.14
N GLU A 142 11.92 -1.93 20.33
CA GLU A 142 13.31 -1.92 20.82
C GLU A 142 14.25 -2.64 19.85
N GLY A 143 15.32 -1.94 19.45
CA GLY A 143 16.28 -2.43 18.46
C GLY A 143 15.77 -2.47 17.02
N LEU A 144 14.52 -2.10 16.74
CA LEU A 144 13.97 -2.11 15.39
C LEU A 144 14.46 -0.92 14.56
N VAL A 145 15.22 -1.20 13.52
CA VAL A 145 15.62 -0.21 12.51
C VAL A 145 15.09 -0.68 11.17
N LEU A 146 13.95 -0.12 10.75
CA LEU A 146 13.27 -0.50 9.51
C LEU A 146 14.05 -0.04 8.25
N PRO A 147 13.80 -0.67 7.08
CA PRO A 147 14.28 -0.20 5.78
C PRO A 147 13.89 1.25 5.49
N GLU A 148 14.68 1.94 4.68
CA GLU A 148 14.37 3.30 4.21
C GLU A 148 13.14 3.33 3.29
N SER A 149 12.90 2.23 2.54
CA SER A 149 11.73 2.04 1.69
C SER A 149 11.27 0.58 1.65
N ILE A 150 9.94 0.39 1.60
CA ILE A 150 9.29 -0.92 1.44
C ILE A 150 8.28 -0.78 0.29
N GLY A 151 8.47 -1.59 -0.77
CA GLY A 151 7.60 -1.56 -1.96
C GLY A 151 6.24 -2.23 -1.72
N GLY A 152 6.18 -3.19 -0.80
CA GLY A 152 4.95 -3.85 -0.36
C GLY A 152 4.39 -3.31 0.95
N SER A 153 3.71 -4.17 1.70
CA SER A 153 3.12 -3.88 3.01
C SER A 153 4.07 -4.21 4.16
N ILE A 154 3.84 -3.57 5.30
CA ILE A 154 4.50 -3.93 6.55
C ILE A 154 3.45 -4.44 7.55
N ASP A 155 3.70 -5.60 8.14
CA ASP A 155 2.88 -6.20 9.17
C ASP A 155 3.55 -6.07 10.55
N LEU A 156 2.97 -5.25 11.40
CA LEU A 156 3.37 -5.00 12.78
C LEU A 156 2.15 -5.21 13.71
N ARG A 157 1.31 -6.19 13.37
CA ARG A 157 -0.01 -6.38 14.00
C ARG A 157 0.00 -6.63 15.50
N SER A 158 1.09 -7.13 16.05
CA SER A 158 1.21 -7.40 17.49
C SER A 158 1.80 -6.24 18.30
N LEU A 159 2.21 -5.16 17.62
CA LEU A 159 2.76 -4.00 18.29
C LEU A 159 1.67 -3.23 19.04
N THR A 160 1.86 -3.01 20.34
CA THR A 160 0.85 -2.36 21.21
C THR A 160 1.17 -0.89 21.49
N SER A 161 2.40 -0.44 21.24
CA SER A 161 2.83 0.97 21.32
C SER A 161 3.63 1.33 20.08
N ALA A 162 3.53 2.58 19.64
CA ALA A 162 4.35 3.15 18.57
C ALA A 162 5.57 3.93 19.08
N ASP A 163 5.85 3.87 20.40
CA ASP A 163 7.00 4.55 20.99
C ASP A 163 8.30 4.10 20.33
N GLY A 164 9.08 5.04 19.80
CA GLY A 164 10.33 4.75 19.10
C GLY A 164 10.16 4.13 17.71
N LEU A 165 8.93 3.92 17.21
CA LEU A 165 8.71 3.41 15.86
C LEU A 165 9.07 4.46 14.80
N VAL A 166 10.07 4.17 13.99
CA VAL A 166 10.45 4.99 12.84
C VAL A 166 10.07 4.25 11.57
N LEU A 167 8.96 4.64 10.95
CA LEU A 167 8.47 4.04 9.71
C LEU A 167 9.28 4.51 8.48
N PRO A 168 9.33 3.69 7.42
CA PRO A 168 9.98 4.07 6.16
C PRO A 168 9.32 5.31 5.54
N LYS A 169 10.11 6.11 4.83
CA LYS A 169 9.60 7.30 4.13
C LYS A 169 8.63 6.96 3.00
N GLN A 170 8.80 5.78 2.41
CA GLN A 170 7.99 5.26 1.30
C GLN A 170 7.48 3.87 1.64
N LEU A 171 6.17 3.70 1.54
CA LEU A 171 5.47 2.44 1.74
C LEU A 171 4.50 2.25 0.56
N GLY A 172 4.85 1.34 -0.35
CA GLY A 172 4.06 1.08 -1.55
C GLY A 172 2.77 0.31 -1.28
N GLY A 173 2.78 -0.54 -0.26
CA GLY A 173 1.62 -1.29 0.23
C GLY A 173 0.95 -0.65 1.44
N GLY A 174 0.33 -1.49 2.27
CA GLY A 174 -0.36 -1.09 3.50
C GLY A 174 0.48 -1.26 4.77
N ILE A 175 -0.10 -0.84 5.88
CA ILE A 175 0.46 -1.04 7.22
C ILE A 175 -0.57 -1.66 8.14
N ASP A 176 -0.17 -2.73 8.85
CA ASP A 176 -0.98 -3.36 9.88
C ASP A 176 -0.43 -3.04 11.27
N LEU A 177 -1.17 -2.21 11.99
CA LEU A 177 -0.91 -1.80 13.36
C LEU A 177 -2.17 -2.04 14.21
N ARG A 178 -2.87 -3.15 13.93
CA ARG A 178 -4.20 -3.40 14.50
C ARG A 178 -4.25 -3.47 16.03
N SER A 179 -3.14 -3.80 16.69
CA SER A 179 -3.08 -3.90 18.15
C SER A 179 -2.70 -2.60 18.85
N LEU A 180 -2.39 -1.53 18.12
CA LEU A 180 -2.17 -0.23 18.74
C LEU A 180 -3.47 0.26 19.43
N THR A 181 -3.34 0.70 20.68
CA THR A 181 -4.43 1.26 21.48
C THR A 181 -4.36 2.78 21.60
N SER A 182 -3.19 3.38 21.33
CA SER A 182 -2.94 4.82 21.25
C SER A 182 -2.14 5.14 19.98
N ALA A 183 -2.34 6.34 19.43
CA ALA A 183 -1.54 6.87 18.34
C ALA A 183 -0.34 7.72 18.80
N ASP A 184 -0.08 7.77 20.11
CA ASP A 184 1.06 8.48 20.67
C ASP A 184 2.37 7.96 20.06
N GLY A 185 3.21 8.87 19.58
CA GLY A 185 4.47 8.54 18.91
C GLY A 185 4.33 8.00 17.49
N LEU A 186 3.12 7.75 16.98
CA LEU A 186 2.93 7.22 15.63
C LEU A 186 3.09 8.31 14.57
N VAL A 187 4.10 8.15 13.71
CA VAL A 187 4.32 9.02 12.55
C VAL A 187 4.21 8.20 11.29
N LEU A 188 3.09 8.30 10.59
CA LEU A 188 2.84 7.61 9.34
C LEU A 188 3.54 8.28 8.14
N PRO A 189 3.98 7.53 7.12
CA PRO A 189 4.47 8.08 5.86
C PRO A 189 3.41 8.95 5.18
N GLN A 190 3.84 9.96 4.41
CA GLN A 190 2.89 10.86 3.72
C GLN A 190 2.04 10.17 2.64
N HIS A 191 2.53 9.05 2.10
CA HIS A 191 1.86 8.23 1.09
C HIS A 191 1.89 6.78 1.52
N ILE A 192 0.71 6.16 1.56
CA ILE A 192 0.51 4.73 1.78
C ILE A 192 -0.33 4.21 0.61
N GLY A 193 0.26 3.31 -0.20
CA GLY A 193 -0.39 2.77 -1.39
C GLY A 193 -1.51 1.77 -1.10
N GLY A 194 -1.50 1.14 0.07
CA GLY A 194 -2.46 0.13 0.50
C GLY A 194 -3.29 0.56 1.71
N ASN A 195 -3.63 -0.43 2.54
CA ASN A 195 -4.52 -0.26 3.69
C ASN A 195 -3.79 0.24 4.95
N ILE A 196 -4.53 0.91 5.84
CA ILE A 196 -4.11 1.26 7.19
C ILE A 196 -5.05 0.55 8.17
N PHE A 197 -4.51 -0.38 8.97
CA PHE A 197 -5.27 -1.09 10.00
C PHE A 197 -4.87 -0.62 11.40
N LEU A 198 -5.80 0.09 12.08
CA LEU A 198 -5.70 0.62 13.44
C LEU A 198 -6.93 0.19 14.25
N ARG A 199 -7.22 -1.11 14.24
CA ARG A 199 -8.50 -1.69 14.68
C ARG A 199 -8.83 -1.46 16.14
N HIS A 200 -7.82 -1.40 17.03
CA HIS A 200 -8.02 -1.26 18.48
C HIS A 200 -7.80 0.19 18.96
N LEU A 201 -7.55 1.12 18.05
CA LEU A 201 -7.46 2.52 18.40
C LEU A 201 -8.83 3.06 18.84
N THR A 202 -8.92 3.58 20.05
CA THR A 202 -10.19 4.05 20.64
C THR A 202 -10.33 5.57 20.67
N SER A 203 -9.21 6.31 20.51
CA SER A 203 -9.14 7.76 20.36
C SER A 203 -8.30 8.11 19.14
N ALA A 204 -8.62 9.24 18.50
CA ALA A 204 -7.81 9.82 17.42
C ALA A 204 -6.76 10.82 17.92
N ASP A 205 -6.60 10.99 19.22
CA ASP A 205 -5.60 11.87 19.80
C ASP A 205 -4.20 11.48 19.32
N GLY A 206 -3.46 12.44 18.79
CA GLY A 206 -2.13 12.21 18.23
C GLY A 206 -2.10 11.55 16.85
N LEU A 207 -3.24 11.08 16.31
CA LEU A 207 -3.28 10.42 15.01
C LEU A 207 -3.18 11.42 13.86
N VAL A 208 -2.12 11.32 13.08
CA VAL A 208 -1.95 12.07 11.83
C VAL A 208 -1.95 11.12 10.65
N LEU A 209 -3.05 11.07 9.92
CA LEU A 209 -3.18 10.23 8.73
C LEU A 209 -2.52 10.87 7.50
N PRO A 210 -2.02 10.05 6.55
CA PRO A 210 -1.46 10.54 5.28
C PRO A 210 -2.49 11.33 4.46
N GLN A 211 -2.00 12.23 3.60
CA GLN A 211 -2.89 12.97 2.68
C GLN A 211 -3.52 12.07 1.61
N HIS A 212 -2.84 10.95 1.26
CA HIS A 212 -3.29 9.96 0.28
C HIS A 212 -3.13 8.55 0.82
N VAL A 213 -4.24 7.80 0.80
CA VAL A 213 -4.30 6.38 1.15
C VAL A 213 -4.96 5.66 -0.02
N GLY A 214 -4.24 4.73 -0.63
CA GLY A 214 -4.72 4.00 -1.81
C GLY A 214 -5.74 2.91 -1.50
N GLY A 215 -5.71 2.37 -0.28
CA GLY A 215 -6.60 1.30 0.19
C GLY A 215 -7.57 1.74 1.28
N ASP A 216 -7.91 0.79 2.16
CA ASP A 216 -8.87 0.98 3.25
C ASP A 216 -8.22 1.62 4.48
N ILE A 217 -9.03 2.34 5.27
CA ILE A 217 -8.70 2.78 6.61
C ILE A 217 -9.65 2.09 7.60
N ASP A 218 -9.08 1.30 8.51
CA ASP A 218 -9.83 0.56 9.52
C ASP A 218 -9.62 1.17 10.92
N LEU A 219 -10.57 1.96 11.35
CA LEU A 219 -10.67 2.63 12.66
C LEU A 219 -11.92 2.16 13.41
N ARG A 220 -12.25 0.87 13.28
CA ARG A 220 -13.51 0.30 13.74
C ARG A 220 -13.83 0.44 15.23
N SER A 221 -12.84 0.65 16.08
CA SER A 221 -13.03 0.82 17.52
C SER A 221 -13.03 2.28 17.97
N LEU A 222 -12.88 3.22 17.05
CA LEU A 222 -12.91 4.64 17.36
C LEU A 222 -14.29 5.06 17.84
N ALA A 223 -14.37 5.58 19.06
CA ALA A 223 -15.65 5.92 19.69
C ALA A 223 -16.09 7.38 19.45
N SER A 224 -15.14 8.28 19.20
CA SER A 224 -15.34 9.70 18.87
C SER A 224 -14.49 10.10 17.66
N ALA A 225 -14.97 11.07 16.89
CA ALA A 225 -14.20 11.69 15.82
C ALA A 225 -13.39 12.92 16.26
N ASP A 226 -13.37 13.22 17.56
CA ASP A 226 -12.59 14.32 18.09
C ASP A 226 -11.11 14.16 17.75
N GLY A 227 -10.50 15.20 17.16
CA GLY A 227 -9.11 15.17 16.71
C GLY A 227 -8.86 14.36 15.43
N LEU A 228 -9.85 13.64 14.87
CA LEU A 228 -9.66 12.85 13.65
C LEU A 228 -9.54 13.73 12.41
N VAL A 229 -8.39 13.67 11.76
CA VAL A 229 -8.18 14.33 10.46
C VAL A 229 -7.99 13.25 9.40
N LEU A 230 -9.01 13.07 8.57
CA LEU A 230 -8.99 12.10 7.48
C LEU A 230 -8.27 12.63 6.23
N PRO A 231 -7.73 11.75 5.36
CA PRO A 231 -7.13 12.15 4.09
C PRO A 231 -8.15 12.85 3.18
N LYS A 232 -7.67 13.71 2.30
CA LYS A 232 -8.56 14.39 1.32
C LYS A 232 -9.18 13.42 0.32
N GLN A 233 -8.47 12.34 -0.01
CA GLN A 233 -8.90 11.31 -0.92
C GLN A 233 -8.56 9.94 -0.33
N LEU A 234 -9.50 9.02 -0.42
CA LEU A 234 -9.38 7.65 0.03
C LEU A 234 -9.75 6.71 -1.13
N GLY A 235 -8.82 5.83 -1.50
CA GLY A 235 -9.03 4.89 -2.60
C GLY A 235 -9.93 3.71 -2.24
N GLY A 236 -9.98 3.32 -0.98
CA GLY A 236 -10.73 2.19 -0.46
C GLY A 236 -11.88 2.59 0.47
N ARG A 237 -12.17 1.70 1.42
CA ARG A 237 -13.21 1.82 2.44
C ARG A 237 -12.70 2.57 3.68
N ILE A 238 -13.62 3.28 4.36
CA ILE A 238 -13.40 3.73 5.73
C ILE A 238 -14.34 3.01 6.69
N ASP A 239 -13.77 2.42 7.75
CA ASP A 239 -14.51 1.70 8.79
C ASP A 239 -14.47 2.50 10.10
N LEU A 240 -15.59 3.13 10.44
CA LEU A 240 -15.84 3.92 11.64
C LEU A 240 -17.06 3.36 12.38
N ARG A 241 -17.23 2.04 12.35
CA ARG A 241 -18.46 1.36 12.81
C ARG A 241 -18.83 1.57 14.28
N SER A 242 -17.88 1.94 15.13
CA SER A 242 -18.17 2.19 16.55
C SER A 242 -18.47 3.66 16.87
N LEU A 243 -18.40 4.54 15.87
CA LEU A 243 -18.69 5.95 16.04
C LEU A 243 -20.20 6.15 16.32
N THR A 244 -20.54 6.79 17.44
CA THR A 244 -21.94 6.98 17.86
C THR A 244 -22.48 8.39 17.59
N SER A 245 -21.59 9.39 17.36
CA SER A 245 -21.89 10.76 16.95
C SER A 245 -21.04 11.15 15.74
N ALA A 246 -21.58 12.02 14.89
CA ALA A 246 -20.83 12.64 13.81
C ALA A 246 -20.15 13.97 14.20
N ASP A 247 -20.21 14.36 15.48
CA ASP A 247 -19.56 15.56 15.98
C ASP A 247 -18.05 15.51 15.68
N GLY A 248 -17.52 16.56 15.07
CA GLY A 248 -16.12 16.64 14.67
C GLY A 248 -15.74 15.80 13.44
N LEU A 249 -16.63 14.94 12.90
CA LEU A 249 -16.32 14.10 11.75
C LEU A 249 -16.29 14.90 10.45
N VAL A 250 -15.15 14.94 9.80
CA VAL A 250 -14.99 15.49 8.45
C VAL A 250 -14.55 14.38 7.50
N LEU A 251 -15.51 13.86 6.72
CA LEU A 251 -15.23 12.81 5.75
C LEU A 251 -14.50 13.35 4.50
N PRO A 252 -13.66 12.52 3.83
CA PRO A 252 -13.08 12.86 2.54
C PRO A 252 -14.15 13.19 1.50
N GLN A 253 -13.86 14.09 0.56
CA GLN A 253 -14.82 14.40 -0.53
C GLN A 253 -15.02 13.24 -1.50
N HIS A 254 -14.00 12.35 -1.60
CA HIS A 254 -14.00 11.15 -2.45
C HIS A 254 -13.59 9.94 -1.64
N VAL A 255 -14.46 8.94 -1.57
CA VAL A 255 -14.22 7.63 -0.98
C VAL A 255 -14.46 6.57 -2.05
N GLY A 256 -13.43 5.83 -2.44
CA GLY A 256 -13.52 4.84 -3.51
C GLY A 256 -14.27 3.56 -3.13
N GLY A 257 -14.38 3.26 -1.83
CA GLY A 257 -15.05 2.08 -1.29
C GLY A 257 -16.31 2.41 -0.49
N ASN A 258 -16.54 1.63 0.56
CA ASN A 258 -17.66 1.79 1.49
C ASN A 258 -17.34 2.79 2.61
N ILE A 259 -18.39 3.36 3.20
CA ILE A 259 -18.32 4.08 4.47
C ILE A 259 -19.14 3.31 5.49
N ASP A 260 -18.51 2.85 6.57
CA ASP A 260 -19.19 2.11 7.64
C ASP A 260 -19.35 3.01 8.87
N LEU A 261 -20.57 3.49 9.10
CA LEU A 261 -21.01 4.32 10.20
C LEU A 261 -22.22 3.68 10.90
N ARG A 262 -22.27 2.34 10.93
CA ARG A 262 -23.44 1.57 11.36
C ARG A 262 -23.94 1.85 12.76
N SER A 263 -23.10 2.35 13.67
CA SER A 263 -23.51 2.67 15.06
C SER A 263 -23.95 4.12 15.23
N LEU A 264 -23.94 4.94 14.17
CA LEU A 264 -24.37 6.32 14.24
C LEU A 264 -25.90 6.39 14.46
N ALA A 265 -26.32 7.00 15.56
CA ALA A 265 -27.74 7.06 15.93
C ALA A 265 -28.49 8.28 15.36
N SER A 266 -27.77 9.39 15.09
CA SER A 266 -28.30 10.63 14.52
C SER A 266 -27.46 11.07 13.32
N ALA A 267 -28.12 11.72 12.34
CA ALA A 267 -27.45 12.39 11.23
C ALA A 267 -26.98 13.82 11.56
N ASP A 268 -27.20 14.29 12.78
CA ASP A 268 -26.81 15.63 13.18
C ASP A 268 -25.31 15.84 13.01
N GLY A 269 -24.92 16.90 12.31
CA GLY A 269 -23.53 17.22 12.01
C GLY A 269 -22.89 16.35 10.91
N LEU A 270 -23.56 15.28 10.41
CA LEU A 270 -23.00 14.41 9.39
C LEU A 270 -23.00 15.07 8.02
N ILE A 271 -21.81 15.26 7.47
CA ILE A 271 -21.63 15.73 6.09
C ILE A 271 -21.04 14.59 5.28
N LEU A 272 -21.86 14.00 4.39
CA LEU A 272 -21.41 12.91 3.53
C LEU A 272 -20.54 13.41 2.36
N PRO A 273 -19.62 12.58 1.85
CA PRO A 273 -18.82 12.87 0.67
C PRO A 273 -19.68 13.16 -0.56
N GLN A 274 -19.14 13.90 -1.53
CA GLN A 274 -19.81 14.07 -2.81
C GLN A 274 -19.82 12.79 -3.66
N HIS A 275 -18.79 11.94 -3.51
CA HIS A 275 -18.62 10.71 -4.27
C HIS A 275 -18.24 9.55 -3.33
N VAL A 276 -19.03 8.49 -3.38
CA VAL A 276 -18.80 7.22 -2.67
C VAL A 276 -18.89 6.09 -3.69
N GLY A 277 -17.81 5.33 -3.84
CA GLY A 277 -17.70 4.30 -4.87
C GLY A 277 -18.63 3.10 -4.66
N ASN A 278 -18.97 2.82 -3.38
CA ASN A 278 -19.87 1.73 -3.03
C ASN A 278 -20.96 2.21 -2.07
N SER A 279 -21.23 1.46 -0.98
CA SER A 279 -22.32 1.70 -0.03
C SER A 279 -21.90 2.56 1.16
N ILE A 280 -22.88 3.18 1.81
CA ILE A 280 -22.76 3.81 3.11
C ILE A 280 -23.64 3.02 4.08
N ASP A 281 -23.07 2.52 5.18
CA ASP A 281 -23.82 1.81 6.23
C ASP A 281 -24.18 2.80 7.35
N LEU A 282 -25.46 3.12 7.47
CA LEU A 282 -26.08 3.96 8.49
C LEU A 282 -27.21 3.19 9.19
N SER A 283 -27.06 1.88 9.36
CA SER A 283 -28.13 0.97 9.76
C SER A 283 -28.73 1.22 11.15
N SER A 284 -28.04 1.95 12.05
CA SER A 284 -28.58 2.35 13.36
C SER A 284 -29.22 3.75 13.37
N LEU A 285 -29.25 4.45 12.24
CA LEU A 285 -29.81 5.80 12.18
C LEU A 285 -31.31 5.76 12.47
N THR A 286 -31.77 6.53 13.45
CA THR A 286 -33.17 6.56 13.87
C THR A 286 -34.02 7.57 13.11
N SER A 287 -33.40 8.59 12.51
CA SER A 287 -34.01 9.57 11.64
C SER A 287 -33.02 9.98 10.54
N ALA A 288 -33.55 10.23 9.34
CA ALA A 288 -32.82 10.79 8.22
C ALA A 288 -32.98 12.31 8.10
N ASP A 289 -33.55 12.97 9.10
CA ASP A 289 -33.76 14.43 9.10
C ASP A 289 -32.39 15.14 8.98
N GLY A 290 -32.29 16.08 8.05
CA GLY A 290 -31.08 16.81 7.77
C GLY A 290 -30.01 16.06 6.97
N LEU A 291 -30.17 14.77 6.68
CA LEU A 291 -29.22 13.99 5.91
C LEU A 291 -29.19 14.42 4.44
N VAL A 292 -28.02 14.87 3.98
CA VAL A 292 -27.79 15.21 2.57
C VAL A 292 -27.00 14.08 1.93
N LEU A 293 -27.61 13.44 0.92
CA LEU A 293 -27.01 12.32 0.23
C LEU A 293 -25.89 12.73 -0.75
N PRO A 294 -24.92 11.84 -1.03
CA PRO A 294 -23.89 12.04 -2.04
C PRO A 294 -24.49 12.33 -3.42
N LYS A 295 -23.79 13.12 -4.24
CA LYS A 295 -24.15 13.31 -5.66
C LYS A 295 -23.98 12.04 -6.47
N GLN A 296 -22.99 11.21 -6.11
CA GLN A 296 -22.70 9.92 -6.73
C GLN A 296 -22.50 8.87 -5.64
N LEU A 297 -23.27 7.81 -5.70
CA LEU A 297 -23.23 6.65 -4.82
C LEU A 297 -23.30 5.39 -5.68
N GLY A 298 -22.25 4.54 -5.57
CA GLY A 298 -22.14 3.32 -6.36
C GLY A 298 -23.00 2.16 -5.85
N GLY A 299 -23.41 2.21 -4.57
CA GLY A 299 -24.22 1.18 -3.90
C GLY A 299 -25.42 1.75 -3.18
N GLY A 300 -25.83 1.10 -2.07
CA GLY A 300 -26.97 1.51 -1.23
C GLY A 300 -26.56 2.29 0.03
N ILE A 301 -27.56 2.75 0.77
CA ILE A 301 -27.49 3.29 2.13
C ILE A 301 -28.30 2.40 3.05
#